data_1e9d86e79e7d310836fe42b2def4ccf5
#
_entry.id   1e9d86e79e7d310836fe42b2def4ccf5
#
_cell.length_a   1.000
_cell.length_b   1.000
_cell.length_c   1.000
_cell.angle_alpha   90.00
_cell.angle_beta   90.00
_cell.angle_gamma   90.00
#
_symmetry.space_group_name_H-M   'P 1'
#
loop_
_entity.id
_entity.type
_entity.pdbx_description
1 polymer ?
#
loop_
_entity_poly.entity_id
_entity_poly.type
_entity_poly.pdbx_seq_one_letter_code
_entity_poly.pdbx_strand_id
1 'polypeptide(L)'
;MVSLQAPRFFVEKDIVMLSAIVRNRTDKDVLARISITLKNGCLSLMPGNSPALNGLGAGTDNAASRKVTVPAQGQVTVNWWTTAIREGTATVAMEAAAGSLGDAMQMDFPVLVHGMKQLHADSTVLLRGDQERQLTINLPQQRRREESRLVVKVSPSIALSMVEALP
;
A
#
# COMPACT_ATOMS: atom_id res chain seq x y z
N MET A 1 -17.70 -3.31 20.25
CA MET A 1 -17.73 -3.10 18.78
C MET A 1 -16.48 -2.35 18.36
N VAL A 2 -15.75 -2.87 17.38
CA VAL A 2 -14.55 -2.24 16.84
C VAL A 2 -14.78 -1.83 15.38
N SER A 3 -14.25 -0.69 14.96
CA SER A 3 -14.22 -0.27 13.56
C SER A 3 -12.87 0.31 13.20
N LEU A 4 -12.41 -0.03 11.99
CA LEU A 4 -11.15 0.43 11.41
C LEU A 4 -11.39 1.72 10.61
N GLN A 5 -10.55 2.71 10.88
CA GLN A 5 -10.39 3.89 10.01
C GLN A 5 -9.02 3.83 9.33
N ALA A 6 -9.04 3.81 8.02
CA ALA A 6 -7.86 3.78 7.16
C ALA A 6 -8.16 4.50 5.84
N PRO A 7 -7.14 4.98 5.11
CA PRO A 7 -7.27 5.42 3.73
C PRO A 7 -7.78 4.29 2.84
N ARG A 8 -8.34 4.64 1.69
CA ARG A 8 -8.84 3.64 0.71
C ARG A 8 -7.72 2.86 0.03
N PHE A 9 -6.53 3.42 -0.03
CA PHE A 9 -5.32 2.82 -0.59
C PHE A 9 -4.10 3.44 0.08
N PHE A 10 -2.96 2.78 -0.06
CA PHE A 10 -1.66 3.28 0.36
C PHE A 10 -0.75 3.41 -0.86
N VAL A 11 0.28 4.24 -0.75
CA VAL A 11 1.36 4.30 -1.73
C VAL A 11 2.64 3.85 -1.04
N GLU A 12 3.47 3.11 -1.73
CA GLU A 12 4.76 2.63 -1.22
C GLU A 12 5.58 3.79 -0.66
N LYS A 13 6.17 3.59 0.52
CA LYS A 13 6.92 4.57 1.34
C LYS A 13 6.06 5.59 2.10
N ASP A 14 4.74 5.57 1.96
CA ASP A 14 3.88 6.41 2.78
C ASP A 14 3.97 6.03 4.26
N ILE A 15 3.89 7.05 5.09
CA ILE A 15 3.67 6.93 6.54
C ILE A 15 2.21 7.28 6.80
N VAL A 16 1.48 6.33 7.35
CA VAL A 16 0.01 6.45 7.51
C VAL A 16 -0.39 6.05 8.92
N MET A 17 -1.36 6.79 9.47
CA MET A 17 -1.99 6.45 10.73
C MET A 17 -3.23 5.59 10.49
N LEU A 18 -3.26 4.40 11.09
CA LEU A 18 -4.43 3.54 11.17
C LEU A 18 -5.08 3.72 12.54
N SER A 19 -6.41 3.80 12.58
CA SER A 19 -7.15 4.03 13.82
C SER A 19 -8.20 2.95 14.05
N ALA A 20 -8.26 2.44 15.28
CA ALA A 20 -9.38 1.63 15.76
C ALA A 20 -10.29 2.48 16.61
N ILE A 21 -11.56 2.56 16.28
CA ILE A 21 -12.60 3.13 17.15
C ILE A 21 -13.27 1.97 17.87
N VAL A 22 -13.14 1.94 19.18
CA VAL A 22 -13.77 0.94 20.04
C VAL A 22 -14.90 1.59 20.81
N ARG A 23 -16.11 1.08 20.60
CA ARG A 23 -17.33 1.55 21.26
C ARG A 23 -17.80 0.55 22.28
N ASN A 24 -17.99 1.03 23.51
CA ASN A 24 -18.60 0.30 24.59
C ASN A 24 -20.11 0.63 24.64
N ARG A 25 -20.95 -0.40 24.62
CA ARG A 25 -22.41 -0.28 24.73
C ARG A 25 -22.94 -0.77 26.07
N THR A 26 -22.06 -1.06 27.01
CA THR A 26 -22.44 -1.47 28.35
C THR A 26 -22.51 -0.26 29.28
N ASP A 27 -23.20 -0.41 30.41
CA ASP A 27 -23.38 0.64 31.41
C ASP A 27 -22.22 0.77 32.39
N LYS A 28 -21.10 0.08 32.12
CA LYS A 28 -19.91 0.09 32.97
C LYS A 28 -18.67 0.34 32.13
N ASP A 29 -17.66 0.97 32.70
CA ASP A 29 -16.35 1.10 32.13
C ASP A 29 -15.74 -0.28 31.89
N VAL A 30 -15.10 -0.48 30.73
CA VAL A 30 -14.53 -1.75 30.35
C VAL A 30 -13.07 -1.59 29.96
N LEU A 31 -12.19 -2.37 30.60
CA LEU A 31 -10.79 -2.46 30.18
C LEU A 31 -10.70 -3.39 28.98
N ALA A 32 -10.46 -2.82 27.81
CA ALA A 32 -10.31 -3.57 26.56
C ALA A 32 -8.84 -3.69 26.16
N ARG A 33 -8.46 -4.85 25.67
CA ARG A 33 -7.23 -5.05 24.91
C ARG A 33 -7.55 -4.88 23.43
N ILE A 34 -6.87 -3.96 22.78
CA ILE A 34 -7.03 -3.68 21.37
C ILE A 34 -5.74 -4.05 20.67
N SER A 35 -5.82 -4.85 19.61
CA SER A 35 -4.67 -5.28 18.84
C SER A 35 -4.85 -5.04 17.33
N ILE A 36 -3.74 -4.78 16.67
CA ILE A 36 -3.65 -4.67 15.22
C ILE A 36 -2.72 -5.76 14.70
N THR A 37 -3.13 -6.42 13.62
CA THR A 37 -2.34 -7.40 12.89
C THR A 37 -2.26 -6.99 11.43
N LEU A 38 -1.04 -6.84 10.92
CA LEU A 38 -0.75 -6.54 9.53
C LEU A 38 -0.28 -7.82 8.84
N LYS A 39 -0.97 -8.22 7.77
CA LYS A 39 -0.65 -9.43 7.00
C LYS A 39 -0.09 -9.05 5.62
N ASN A 40 0.46 -10.04 4.92
CA ASN A 40 1.01 -9.94 3.55
C ASN A 40 2.29 -9.09 3.41
N GLY A 41 2.82 -8.50 4.49
CA GLY A 41 4.09 -7.78 4.49
C GLY A 41 4.14 -6.53 3.60
N CYS A 42 3.00 -5.96 3.24
CA CYS A 42 2.92 -4.70 2.49
C CYS A 42 2.97 -3.48 3.41
N LEU A 43 2.51 -3.63 4.65
CA LEU A 43 2.56 -2.63 5.71
C LEU A 43 3.37 -3.12 6.90
N SER A 44 4.01 -2.21 7.62
CA SER A 44 4.69 -2.49 8.88
C SER A 44 4.35 -1.44 9.93
N LEU A 45 4.26 -1.85 11.19
CA LEU A 45 4.19 -0.91 12.29
C LEU A 45 5.52 -0.18 12.43
N MET A 46 5.48 1.12 12.59
CA MET A 46 6.66 1.92 12.88
C MET A 46 7.03 1.80 14.36
N PRO A 47 8.34 1.75 14.71
CA PRO A 47 8.75 1.88 16.10
C PRO A 47 8.26 3.22 16.68
N GLY A 48 7.73 3.23 17.90
CA GLY A 48 7.20 4.44 18.52
C GLY A 48 8.22 5.57 18.70
N ASN A 49 9.51 5.24 18.77
CA ASN A 49 10.62 6.17 18.84
C ASN A 49 11.24 6.50 17.46
N SER A 50 10.58 6.19 16.37
CA SER A 50 11.09 6.48 15.03
C SER A 50 11.23 7.99 14.81
N PRO A 51 12.39 8.49 14.35
CA PRO A 51 12.58 9.90 14.00
C PRO A 51 11.57 10.42 12.98
N ALA A 52 11.06 9.54 12.09
CA ALA A 52 10.04 9.88 11.10
C ALA A 52 8.68 10.26 11.73
N LEU A 53 8.46 9.94 13.00
CA LEU A 53 7.26 10.30 13.76
C LEU A 53 7.41 11.61 14.55
N ASN A 54 8.61 12.21 14.57
CA ASN A 54 8.84 13.47 15.22
C ASN A 54 8.00 14.58 14.59
N GLY A 55 7.24 15.29 15.42
CA GLY A 55 6.35 16.36 14.96
C GLY A 55 4.95 15.90 14.49
N LEU A 56 4.69 14.59 14.36
CA LEU A 56 3.36 14.06 14.00
C LEU A 56 2.46 13.79 15.20
N GLY A 57 2.87 14.19 16.42
CA GLY A 57 2.10 13.94 17.66
C GLY A 57 2.00 12.45 18.01
N ALA A 58 2.86 11.61 17.44
CA ALA A 58 2.89 10.20 17.76
C ALA A 58 3.43 10.01 19.17
N GLY A 59 2.64 9.36 20.03
CA GLY A 59 3.15 8.89 21.33
C GLY A 59 4.27 7.87 21.14
N THR A 60 5.12 7.73 22.14
CA THR A 60 6.25 6.78 22.13
C THR A 60 5.83 5.31 22.08
N ASP A 61 4.57 5.01 22.36
CA ASP A 61 4.03 3.65 22.35
C ASP A 61 3.26 3.34 21.06
N ASN A 62 3.89 2.62 20.17
CA ASN A 62 3.26 2.07 18.95
C ASN A 62 3.24 0.53 18.99
N ALA A 63 3.02 -0.03 20.17
CA ALA A 63 2.89 -1.49 20.33
C ALA A 63 1.66 -2.03 19.60
N ALA A 64 1.80 -3.21 18.98
CA ALA A 64 0.71 -3.85 18.22
C ALA A 64 -0.53 -4.19 19.09
N SER A 65 -0.38 -4.24 20.40
CA SER A 65 -1.48 -4.48 21.35
C SER A 65 -1.44 -3.48 22.50
N ARG A 66 -2.57 -2.86 22.78
CA ARG A 66 -2.73 -1.87 23.85
C ARG A 66 -3.92 -2.17 24.73
N LYS A 67 -3.80 -1.81 26.01
CA LYS A 67 -4.92 -1.87 26.96
C LYS A 67 -5.45 -0.45 27.17
N VAL A 68 -6.75 -0.29 27.00
CA VAL A 68 -7.41 1.01 27.10
C VAL A 68 -8.73 0.84 27.87
N THR A 69 -9.03 1.75 28.79
CA THR A 69 -10.34 1.80 29.43
C THR A 69 -11.31 2.53 28.52
N VAL A 70 -12.38 1.85 28.13
CA VAL A 70 -13.47 2.42 27.32
C VAL A 70 -14.61 2.76 28.26
N PRO A 71 -15.00 4.04 28.38
CA PRO A 71 -16.04 4.46 29.30
C PRO A 71 -17.39 3.83 28.98
N ALA A 72 -18.26 3.75 29.99
CA ALA A 72 -19.64 3.29 29.83
C ALA A 72 -20.36 4.10 28.73
N GLN A 73 -21.08 3.43 27.81
CA GLN A 73 -21.79 4.04 26.70
C GLN A 73 -20.91 4.97 25.81
N GLY A 74 -19.57 4.87 25.94
CA GLY A 74 -18.60 5.73 25.30
C GLY A 74 -17.79 5.04 24.20
N GLN A 75 -16.81 5.77 23.69
CA GLN A 75 -15.86 5.25 22.71
C GLN A 75 -14.46 5.80 22.96
N VAL A 76 -13.45 5.03 22.49
CA VAL A 76 -12.03 5.42 22.50
C VAL A 76 -11.43 5.12 21.15
N THR A 77 -10.56 6.01 20.67
CA THR A 77 -9.78 5.82 19.44
C THR A 77 -8.35 5.45 19.80
N VAL A 78 -7.85 4.40 19.19
CA VAL A 78 -6.45 3.96 19.33
C VAL A 78 -5.78 4.03 17.97
N ASN A 79 -4.63 4.70 17.91
CA ASN A 79 -3.93 5.00 16.68
C ASN A 79 -2.63 4.22 16.58
N TRP A 80 -2.28 3.76 15.36
CA TRP A 80 -1.01 3.14 15.02
C TRP A 80 -0.39 3.81 13.81
N TRP A 81 0.88 4.14 13.93
CA TRP A 81 1.67 4.60 12.80
C TRP A 81 2.22 3.41 12.05
N THR A 82 2.00 3.40 10.76
CA THR A 82 2.42 2.35 9.83
C THR A 82 3.17 2.95 8.65
N THR A 83 4.04 2.16 8.06
CA THR A 83 4.69 2.49 6.79
C THR A 83 4.34 1.46 5.74
N ALA A 84 4.09 1.92 4.51
CA ALA A 84 3.91 1.06 3.35
C ALA A 84 5.28 0.67 2.79
N ILE A 85 5.59 -0.64 2.79
CA ILE A 85 6.91 -1.16 2.45
C ILE A 85 7.00 -1.52 0.98
N ARG A 86 5.97 -2.20 0.45
CA ARG A 86 5.93 -2.69 -0.91
C ARG A 86 4.50 -2.71 -1.44
N GLU A 87 4.39 -2.70 -2.76
CA GLU A 87 3.12 -2.86 -3.45
C GLU A 87 2.45 -4.20 -3.19
N GLY A 88 1.14 -4.27 -3.44
CA GLY A 88 0.34 -5.47 -3.31
C GLY A 88 -0.96 -5.21 -2.57
N THR A 89 -1.48 -6.25 -1.92
CA THR A 89 -2.67 -6.16 -1.07
C THR A 89 -2.27 -6.30 0.39
N ALA A 90 -2.47 -5.24 1.15
CA ALA A 90 -2.27 -5.24 2.60
C ALA A 90 -3.56 -5.65 3.30
N THR A 91 -3.50 -6.66 4.15
CA THR A 91 -4.62 -7.07 5.00
C THR A 91 -4.40 -6.53 6.41
N VAL A 92 -5.32 -5.72 6.90
CA VAL A 92 -5.32 -5.16 8.26
C VAL A 92 -6.44 -5.79 9.06
N ALA A 93 -6.09 -6.46 10.14
CA ALA A 93 -7.03 -7.00 11.10
C ALA A 93 -6.91 -6.25 12.43
N MET A 94 -8.04 -5.90 13.03
CA MET A 94 -8.13 -5.30 14.35
C MET A 94 -9.04 -6.12 15.24
N GLU A 95 -8.63 -6.29 16.48
CA GLU A 95 -9.36 -7.04 17.48
C GLU A 95 -9.50 -6.19 18.75
N ALA A 96 -10.65 -6.26 19.36
CA ALA A 96 -10.90 -5.70 20.68
C ALA A 96 -11.48 -6.79 21.60
N ALA A 97 -10.81 -7.08 22.70
CA ALA A 97 -11.23 -8.09 23.68
C ALA A 97 -11.33 -7.49 25.08
N ALA A 98 -12.43 -7.78 25.76
CA ALA A 98 -12.71 -7.28 27.09
C ALA A 98 -13.46 -8.35 27.94
N GLY A 99 -12.72 -9.10 28.73
CA GLY A 99 -13.25 -10.26 29.46
C GLY A 99 -13.82 -11.31 28.50
N SER A 100 -15.12 -11.58 28.59
CA SER A 100 -15.84 -12.50 27.69
C SER A 100 -16.37 -11.84 26.41
N LEU A 101 -16.24 -10.52 26.29
CA LEU A 101 -16.67 -9.76 25.12
C LEU A 101 -15.52 -9.60 24.15
N GLY A 102 -15.77 -9.86 22.87
CA GLY A 102 -14.80 -9.68 21.81
C GLY A 102 -15.46 -9.23 20.51
N ASP A 103 -14.71 -8.49 19.72
CA ASP A 103 -15.11 -8.10 18.38
C ASP A 103 -13.86 -7.95 17.52
N ALA A 104 -13.98 -8.29 16.23
CA ALA A 104 -12.86 -8.24 15.29
C ALA A 104 -13.32 -7.76 13.93
N MET A 105 -12.41 -7.09 13.22
CA MET A 105 -12.63 -6.60 11.87
C MET A 105 -11.38 -6.81 11.04
N GLN A 106 -11.55 -7.24 9.80
CA GLN A 106 -10.48 -7.38 8.82
C GLN A 106 -10.87 -6.68 7.52
N MET A 107 -9.93 -5.95 6.93
CA MET A 107 -10.09 -5.29 5.63
C MET A 107 -8.82 -5.40 4.81
N ASP A 108 -9.00 -5.46 3.49
CA ASP A 108 -7.93 -5.48 2.49
C ASP A 108 -7.83 -4.10 1.81
N PHE A 109 -6.59 -3.66 1.63
CA PHE A 109 -6.27 -2.37 1.02
C PHE A 109 -5.22 -2.55 -0.07
N PRO A 110 -5.39 -1.93 -1.24
CA PRO A 110 -4.33 -1.90 -2.24
C PRO A 110 -3.19 -0.97 -1.80
N VAL A 111 -1.97 -1.45 -1.96
CA VAL A 111 -0.75 -0.65 -1.84
C VAL A 111 -0.19 -0.44 -3.22
N LEU A 112 -0.18 0.80 -3.67
CA LEU A 112 0.22 1.19 -5.01
C LEU A 112 1.72 1.48 -5.09
N VAL A 113 2.27 1.34 -6.27
CA VAL A 113 3.65 1.69 -6.56
C VAL A 113 3.87 3.18 -6.41
N HIS A 114 4.99 3.57 -5.79
CA HIS A 114 5.44 4.96 -5.83
C HIS A 114 6.21 5.20 -7.14
N GLY A 115 5.49 5.45 -8.23
CA GLY A 115 6.09 5.66 -9.54
C GLY A 115 5.05 5.86 -10.63
N MET A 116 5.52 6.25 -11.81
CA MET A 116 4.71 6.45 -12.99
C MET A 116 5.18 5.52 -14.10
N LYS A 117 4.24 4.86 -14.77
CA LYS A 117 4.53 4.05 -15.95
C LYS A 117 4.91 4.98 -17.10
N GLN A 118 6.10 4.80 -17.66
CA GLN A 118 6.56 5.51 -18.85
C GLN A 118 6.60 4.55 -20.02
N LEU A 119 6.08 4.97 -21.16
CA LEU A 119 6.15 4.25 -22.42
C LEU A 119 7.06 5.05 -23.36
N HIS A 120 8.12 4.41 -23.83
CA HIS A 120 8.95 4.92 -24.91
C HIS A 120 8.74 4.02 -26.12
N ALA A 121 8.39 4.62 -27.24
CA ALA A 121 8.21 3.90 -28.50
C ALA A 121 9.03 4.60 -29.60
N ASP A 122 9.89 3.82 -30.22
CA ASP A 122 10.67 4.27 -31.38
C ASP A 122 10.48 3.29 -32.53
N SER A 123 10.54 3.80 -33.73
CA SER A 123 10.41 2.99 -34.94
C SER A 123 11.46 3.39 -35.96
N THR A 124 11.89 2.41 -36.79
CA THR A 124 12.79 2.64 -37.90
C THR A 124 12.37 1.75 -39.05
N VAL A 125 12.77 2.12 -40.27
CA VAL A 125 12.50 1.35 -41.46
C VAL A 125 13.84 0.95 -42.09
N LEU A 126 14.00 -0.34 -42.43
CA LEU A 126 15.07 -0.83 -43.27
C LEU A 126 14.67 -0.64 -44.73
N LEU A 127 15.41 0.18 -45.47
CA LEU A 127 15.17 0.37 -46.88
C LEU A 127 15.92 -0.69 -47.69
N ARG A 128 15.46 -0.90 -48.93
CA ARG A 128 16.11 -1.84 -49.85
C ARG A 128 17.55 -1.37 -50.11
N GLY A 129 18.52 -2.20 -49.72
CA GLY A 129 19.96 -1.90 -49.82
C GLY A 129 20.62 -1.62 -48.47
N ASP A 130 19.86 -1.36 -47.42
CA ASP A 130 20.40 -1.26 -46.05
C ASP A 130 20.78 -2.67 -45.56
N GLN A 131 21.97 -2.81 -44.99
CA GLN A 131 22.41 -4.06 -44.36
C GLN A 131 22.00 -4.13 -42.90
N GLU A 132 21.96 -2.97 -42.21
CA GLU A 132 21.59 -2.85 -40.83
C GLU A 132 20.97 -1.47 -40.50
N ARG A 133 20.18 -1.41 -39.46
CA ARG A 133 19.70 -0.17 -38.85
C ARG A 133 19.84 -0.29 -37.34
N GLN A 134 20.39 0.73 -36.73
CA GLN A 134 20.56 0.80 -35.31
C GLN A 134 19.52 1.74 -34.69
N LEU A 135 18.86 1.27 -33.64
CA LEU A 135 17.91 2.04 -32.84
C LEU A 135 18.42 2.10 -31.38
N THR A 136 18.62 3.29 -30.89
CA THR A 136 19.15 3.49 -29.54
C THR A 136 18.04 3.98 -28.62
N ILE A 137 17.75 3.22 -27.56
CA ILE A 137 16.77 3.60 -26.53
C ILE A 137 17.52 3.94 -25.24
N ASN A 138 17.37 5.17 -24.77
CA ASN A 138 17.93 5.62 -23.50
C ASN A 138 16.94 5.32 -22.38
N LEU A 139 17.30 4.41 -21.47
CA LEU A 139 16.49 4.04 -20.33
C LEU A 139 16.89 4.84 -19.09
N PRO A 140 15.93 5.38 -18.33
CA PRO A 140 16.21 6.04 -17.06
C PRO A 140 16.94 5.11 -16.10
N GLN A 141 17.96 5.61 -15.40
CA GLN A 141 18.69 4.83 -14.41
C GLN A 141 17.79 4.48 -13.20
N GLN A 142 16.91 5.41 -12.81
CA GLN A 142 15.95 5.26 -11.73
C GLN A 142 14.68 4.56 -12.28
N ARG A 143 14.76 3.27 -12.57
CA ARG A 143 13.61 2.48 -12.98
C ARG A 143 13.55 1.17 -12.19
N ARG A 144 12.36 0.60 -12.07
CA ARG A 144 12.20 -0.78 -11.60
C ARG A 144 12.54 -1.73 -12.74
N ARG A 145 13.64 -2.45 -12.61
CA ARG A 145 14.11 -3.37 -13.66
C ARG A 145 13.15 -4.54 -13.87
N GLU A 146 12.57 -5.02 -12.78
CA GLU A 146 11.63 -6.15 -12.78
C GLU A 146 10.32 -5.81 -13.52
N GLU A 147 9.92 -4.52 -13.49
CA GLU A 147 8.72 -4.00 -14.15
C GLU A 147 8.98 -3.50 -15.58
N SER A 148 10.26 -3.46 -15.98
CA SER A 148 10.65 -2.94 -17.29
C SER A 148 10.50 -4.02 -18.35
N ARG A 149 9.79 -3.72 -19.43
CA ARG A 149 9.55 -4.63 -20.55
C ARG A 149 9.99 -3.98 -21.86
N LEU A 150 10.80 -4.69 -22.64
CA LEU A 150 11.10 -4.32 -24.01
C LEU A 150 10.26 -5.21 -24.95
N VAL A 151 9.56 -4.58 -25.87
CA VAL A 151 8.84 -5.27 -26.95
C VAL A 151 9.42 -4.80 -28.28
N VAL A 152 9.98 -5.73 -29.04
CA VAL A 152 10.47 -5.47 -30.38
C VAL A 152 9.51 -6.13 -31.36
N LYS A 153 8.93 -5.32 -32.27
CA LYS A 153 8.11 -5.82 -33.37
C LYS A 153 8.83 -5.60 -34.66
N VAL A 154 8.94 -6.65 -35.47
CA VAL A 154 9.53 -6.60 -36.82
C VAL A 154 8.45 -7.00 -37.80
N SER A 155 8.19 -6.13 -38.75
CA SER A 155 7.19 -6.39 -39.80
C SER A 155 7.85 -6.35 -41.19
N PRO A 156 7.60 -7.33 -42.06
CA PRO A 156 8.19 -7.36 -43.40
C PRO A 156 7.58 -6.33 -44.37
N SER A 157 6.45 -5.72 -44.00
CA SER A 157 5.82 -4.67 -44.79
C SER A 157 5.05 -3.68 -43.93
N ILE A 158 4.94 -2.45 -44.42
CA ILE A 158 4.15 -1.39 -43.75
C ILE A 158 2.65 -1.75 -43.75
N ALA A 159 2.17 -2.43 -44.80
CA ALA A 159 0.77 -2.86 -44.85
C ALA A 159 0.39 -3.81 -43.69
N LEU A 160 1.28 -4.74 -43.33
CA LEU A 160 1.04 -5.64 -42.20
C LEU A 160 1.02 -4.89 -40.87
N SER A 161 1.91 -3.92 -40.69
CA SER A 161 1.93 -3.08 -39.49
C SER A 161 0.64 -2.25 -39.35
N MET A 162 0.05 -1.79 -40.44
CA MET A 162 -1.23 -1.07 -40.42
C MET A 162 -2.40 -1.97 -40.03
N VAL A 163 -2.41 -3.22 -40.49
CA VAL A 163 -3.47 -4.18 -40.09
C VAL A 163 -3.40 -4.53 -38.61
N GLU A 164 -2.19 -4.69 -38.06
CA GLU A 164 -2.00 -4.97 -36.65
C GLU A 164 -2.29 -3.76 -35.72
N ALA A 165 -2.33 -2.56 -36.25
CA ALA A 165 -2.64 -1.33 -35.49
C ALA A 165 -4.15 -1.03 -35.45
N LEU A 166 -4.98 -1.77 -36.16
CA LEU A 166 -6.43 -1.64 -36.08
C LEU A 166 -6.95 -2.29 -34.80
N PRO A 167 -7.87 -1.62 -34.05
CA PRO A 167 -8.43 -2.11 -32.79
C PRO A 167 -9.31 -3.35 -32.96
#